data_96034ac95ce1ff7702271463b0ca556a
#
_entry.id   96034ac95ce1ff7702271463b0ca556a
#
_cell.length_a   1.000
_cell.length_b   1.000
_cell.length_c   1.000
_cell.angle_alpha   90.00
_cell.angle_beta   90.00
_cell.angle_gamma   90.00
#
_symmetry.space_group_name_H-M   'P 1'
#
loop_
_entity.id
_entity.type
_entity.pdbx_description
1 polymer ?
#
loop_
_entity_poly.entity_id
_entity_poly.type
_entity_poly.pdbx_seq_one_letter_code
_entity_poly.pdbx_strand_id
1 'polypeptide(L)'
;MAGAPEAEDWARPVVHWEIEARDPNAQRAFYGELFGWSIGDGPIMMIPPGLGGPEPGPGGHIRRSERSNVTLYVQVRHLAESLERVADLGGAVLTQPFDVPNGPTLAVVEDPEGNSLVLVQQ
;
A
#
# COMPACT_ATOMS: atom_id res chain seq x y z
N MET A 1 -15.07 -23.01 3.41
CA MET A 1 -14.05 -21.98 3.58
C MET A 1 -13.14 -21.94 2.38
N ALA A 2 -12.95 -20.78 1.84
CA ALA A 2 -11.93 -20.64 0.79
C ALA A 2 -10.58 -21.00 1.42
N GLY A 3 -9.86 -21.94 0.81
CA GLY A 3 -8.59 -22.37 1.34
C GLY A 3 -7.55 -21.27 1.33
N ALA A 4 -6.58 -21.34 2.25
CA ALA A 4 -5.40 -20.51 2.17
C ALA A 4 -4.61 -20.90 0.92
N PRO A 5 -3.79 -20.01 0.36
CA PRO A 5 -2.89 -20.36 -0.73
C PRO A 5 -1.96 -21.49 -0.30
N GLU A 6 -1.61 -22.35 -1.26
CA GLU A 6 -0.66 -23.41 -1.01
C GLU A 6 0.73 -22.80 -0.72
N ALA A 7 1.58 -23.55 0.00
CA ALA A 7 2.90 -23.06 0.36
C ALA A 7 3.75 -22.71 -0.87
N GLU A 8 3.60 -23.49 -1.94
CA GLU A 8 4.28 -23.23 -3.21
C GLU A 8 3.57 -22.21 -4.09
N ASP A 9 2.36 -21.78 -3.68
CA ASP A 9 1.74 -20.67 -4.33
C ASP A 9 2.51 -19.40 -3.97
N TRP A 10 2.35 -18.44 -4.81
CA TRP A 10 3.06 -17.20 -4.76
C TRP A 10 2.82 -16.44 -3.46
N ALA A 11 3.89 -16.00 -2.81
CA ALA A 11 3.79 -15.19 -1.60
C ALA A 11 3.16 -13.84 -1.94
N ARG A 12 2.36 -13.33 -1.03
CA ARG A 12 1.67 -12.06 -1.22
C ARG A 12 2.34 -10.99 -0.36
N PRO A 13 3.46 -10.41 -0.85
CA PRO A 13 4.26 -9.49 -0.04
C PRO A 13 3.64 -8.11 0.04
N VAL A 14 4.01 -7.39 1.10
CA VAL A 14 3.83 -5.95 1.13
C VAL A 14 4.88 -5.37 0.20
N VAL A 15 4.46 -4.64 -0.85
CA VAL A 15 5.37 -4.12 -1.87
C VAL A 15 5.50 -2.61 -1.87
N HIS A 16 4.65 -1.92 -1.12
CA HIS A 16 4.62 -0.46 -1.09
C HIS A 16 3.83 -0.01 0.13
N TRP A 17 4.02 1.23 0.55
CA TRP A 17 3.23 1.82 1.62
C TRP A 17 2.94 3.28 1.30
N GLU A 18 1.88 3.82 1.88
CA GLU A 18 1.45 5.18 1.66
C GLU A 18 1.26 5.88 2.99
N ILE A 19 1.74 7.10 3.10
CA ILE A 19 1.43 7.99 4.20
C ILE A 19 0.47 9.05 3.66
N GLU A 20 -0.76 9.02 4.13
CA GLU A 20 -1.73 10.07 3.83
C GLU A 20 -1.54 11.20 4.82
N ALA A 21 -1.43 12.42 4.34
CA ALA A 21 -1.08 13.57 5.16
C ALA A 21 -1.90 14.80 4.82
N ARG A 22 -2.37 15.50 5.84
CA ARG A 22 -3.02 16.79 5.66
C ARG A 22 -1.99 17.86 5.29
N ASP A 23 -0.77 17.71 5.80
CA ASP A 23 0.36 18.59 5.50
C ASP A 23 1.55 17.75 5.03
N PRO A 24 1.61 17.40 3.73
CA PRO A 24 2.69 16.58 3.21
C PRO A 24 4.08 17.17 3.39
N ASN A 25 4.21 18.50 3.30
CA ASN A 25 5.52 19.14 3.46
C ASN A 25 6.06 18.98 4.87
N ALA A 26 5.21 19.10 5.88
CA ALA A 26 5.61 18.86 7.27
C ALA A 26 6.04 17.41 7.49
N GLN A 27 5.31 16.46 6.88
CA GLN A 27 5.66 15.04 6.96
C GLN A 27 6.99 14.76 6.26
N ARG A 28 7.19 15.35 5.09
CA ARG A 28 8.44 15.20 4.36
C ARG A 28 9.62 15.68 5.19
N ALA A 29 9.50 16.83 5.82
CA ALA A 29 10.55 17.38 6.68
C ALA A 29 10.82 16.49 7.88
N PHE A 30 9.76 16.02 8.54
CA PHE A 30 9.87 15.16 9.71
C PHE A 30 10.63 13.87 9.40
N TYR A 31 10.16 13.12 8.41
CA TYR A 31 10.76 11.82 8.07
C TYR A 31 12.14 11.98 7.43
N GLY A 32 12.31 13.01 6.62
CA GLY A 32 13.60 13.29 5.99
C GLY A 32 14.67 13.60 7.02
N GLU A 33 14.36 14.43 7.99
CA GLU A 33 15.32 14.81 9.03
C GLU A 33 15.55 13.68 10.03
N LEU A 34 14.48 13.01 10.46
CA LEU A 34 14.60 11.97 11.48
C LEU A 34 15.34 10.73 10.96
N PHE A 35 15.03 10.29 9.76
CA PHE A 35 15.56 9.05 9.21
C PHE A 35 16.60 9.23 8.10
N GLY A 36 16.79 10.45 7.65
CA GLY A 36 17.68 10.71 6.52
C GLY A 36 17.11 10.21 5.19
N TRP A 37 15.80 10.05 5.10
CA TRP A 37 15.17 9.59 3.87
C TRP A 37 15.22 10.67 2.79
N SER A 38 15.58 10.26 1.57
CA SER A 38 15.56 11.13 0.41
C SER A 38 14.17 11.11 -0.21
N ILE A 39 13.32 12.04 0.21
CA ILE A 39 11.92 12.07 -0.18
C ILE A 39 11.72 13.06 -1.32
N GLY A 40 11.07 12.64 -2.39
CA GLY A 40 10.76 13.51 -3.53
C GLY A 40 9.78 14.62 -3.16
N ASP A 41 9.46 15.44 -4.14
CA ASP A 41 8.48 16.52 -4.00
C ASP A 41 7.31 16.30 -4.96
N GLY A 42 6.42 17.27 -5.05
CA GLY A 42 5.25 17.18 -5.91
C GLY A 42 4.05 16.52 -5.23
N PRO A 43 2.99 16.22 -6.00
CA PRO A 43 1.75 15.66 -5.43
C PRO A 43 1.91 14.29 -4.81
N ILE A 44 2.81 13.48 -5.35
CA ILE A 44 3.16 12.17 -4.82
C ILE A 44 4.64 12.22 -4.48
N MET A 45 4.94 12.27 -3.19
CA MET A 45 6.32 12.37 -2.71
C MET A 45 6.89 10.98 -2.54
N MET A 46 7.62 10.52 -3.54
CA MET A 46 8.17 9.17 -3.56
C MET A 46 9.28 8.98 -2.54
N ILE A 47 9.25 7.86 -1.86
CA ILE A 47 10.28 7.40 -0.94
C ILE A 47 10.85 6.12 -1.54
N PRO A 48 12.12 6.13 -1.98
CA PRO A 48 12.68 4.98 -2.70
C PRO A 48 12.83 3.76 -1.82
N PRO A 49 12.78 2.55 -2.42
CA PRO A 49 13.08 1.33 -1.67
C PRO A 49 14.57 1.27 -1.33
N GLY A 50 14.92 0.44 -0.35
CA GLY A 50 16.31 0.18 -0.02
C GLY A 50 17.06 1.41 0.46
N LEU A 51 16.51 2.11 1.42
CA LEU A 51 17.05 3.40 1.92
C LEU A 51 18.39 3.28 2.68
N GLY A 52 19.04 2.15 2.58
CA GLY A 52 20.30 1.88 3.27
C GLY A 52 20.09 0.90 4.42
N GLY A 53 21.18 0.48 5.00
CA GLY A 53 21.14 -0.51 6.07
C GLY A 53 21.12 -1.94 5.55
N PRO A 54 21.20 -2.92 6.46
CA PRO A 54 21.32 -4.33 6.07
C PRO A 54 20.03 -4.96 5.56
N GLU A 55 18.88 -4.37 5.90
CA GLU A 55 17.58 -4.91 5.52
C GLU A 55 16.86 -3.94 4.60
N PRO A 56 17.00 -4.08 3.27
CA PRO A 56 16.28 -3.21 2.34
C PRO A 56 14.78 -3.48 2.41
N GLY A 57 14.00 -2.43 2.55
CA GLY A 57 12.55 -2.51 2.57
C GLY A 57 11.93 -1.99 1.30
N PRO A 58 10.61 -2.15 1.13
CA PRO A 58 9.89 -1.56 0.01
C PRO A 58 9.85 -0.04 0.13
N GLY A 59 9.75 0.63 -1.01
CA GLY A 59 9.52 2.06 -1.05
C GLY A 59 8.08 2.41 -0.73
N GLY A 60 7.81 3.70 -0.67
CA GLY A 60 6.49 4.21 -0.39
C GLY A 60 6.31 5.61 -0.94
N HIS A 61 5.27 6.29 -0.49
CA HIS A 61 5.05 7.69 -0.86
C HIS A 61 4.22 8.42 0.19
N ILE A 62 4.33 9.74 0.18
CA ILE A 62 3.48 10.63 0.97
C ILE A 62 2.52 11.32 -0.01
N ARG A 63 1.24 11.34 0.34
CA ARG A 63 0.22 11.96 -0.50
C ARG A 63 -0.68 12.86 0.35
N ARG A 64 -1.06 14.01 -0.19
CA ARG A 64 -2.03 14.89 0.45
C ARG A 64 -3.39 14.21 0.55
N SER A 65 -3.99 14.23 1.73
CA SER A 65 -5.31 13.66 1.99
C SER A 65 -5.99 14.44 3.11
N GLU A 66 -7.31 14.33 3.18
CA GLU A 66 -8.09 14.92 4.26
C GLU A 66 -7.90 14.18 5.58
N ARG A 67 -7.36 12.98 5.54
CA ARG A 67 -7.09 12.17 6.73
C ARG A 67 -5.60 11.91 6.89
N SER A 68 -5.21 11.54 8.10
CA SER A 68 -3.86 11.04 8.39
C SER A 68 -3.94 9.54 8.54
N ASN A 69 -3.17 8.80 7.77
CA ASN A 69 -3.22 7.34 7.79
C ASN A 69 -1.97 6.75 7.15
N VAL A 70 -1.64 5.53 7.56
CA VAL A 70 -0.59 4.74 6.90
C VAL A 70 -1.28 3.51 6.31
N THR A 71 -1.07 3.29 5.02
CA THR A 71 -1.72 2.21 4.28
C THR A 71 -0.66 1.30 3.67
N LEU A 72 -0.83 0.00 3.83
CA LEU A 72 0.05 -1.00 3.23
C LEU A 72 -0.53 -1.44 1.89
N TYR A 73 0.36 -1.69 0.92
CA TYR A 73 0.02 -2.22 -0.39
C TYR A 73 0.50 -3.65 -0.47
N VAL A 74 -0.42 -4.56 -0.72
CA VAL A 74 -0.13 -6.00 -0.80
C VAL A 74 -0.33 -6.47 -2.23
N GLN A 75 0.69 -7.07 -2.81
CA GLN A 75 0.61 -7.58 -4.17
C GLN A 75 -0.13 -8.92 -4.18
N VAL A 76 -1.06 -9.07 -5.11
CA VAL A 76 -1.81 -10.31 -5.29
C VAL A 76 -1.69 -10.76 -6.73
N ARG A 77 -1.78 -12.07 -6.94
CA ARG A 77 -1.69 -12.64 -8.28
C ARG A 77 -2.96 -12.41 -9.09
N HIS A 78 -4.11 -12.54 -8.44
CA HIS A 78 -5.42 -12.44 -9.08
C HIS A 78 -6.30 -11.50 -8.27
N LEU A 79 -6.33 -10.22 -8.67
CA LEU A 79 -7.05 -9.19 -7.93
C LEU A 79 -8.54 -9.50 -7.82
N ALA A 80 -9.18 -9.88 -8.92
CA ALA A 80 -10.61 -10.17 -8.92
C ALA A 80 -10.97 -11.29 -7.94
N GLU A 81 -10.21 -12.38 -7.93
CA GLU A 81 -10.42 -13.48 -6.98
C GLU A 81 -10.21 -13.04 -5.54
N SER A 82 -9.18 -12.22 -5.30
CA SER A 82 -8.90 -11.70 -3.96
C SER A 82 -10.07 -10.87 -3.45
N LEU A 83 -10.64 -10.02 -4.31
CA LEU A 83 -11.78 -9.19 -3.94
C LEU A 83 -13.03 -10.01 -3.62
N GLU A 84 -13.27 -11.09 -4.36
CA GLU A 84 -14.39 -12.00 -4.08
C GLU A 84 -14.28 -12.61 -2.69
N ARG A 85 -13.07 -12.86 -2.22
CA ARG A 85 -12.83 -13.48 -0.91
C ARG A 85 -12.91 -12.50 0.25
N VAL A 86 -12.72 -11.22 0.01
CA VAL A 86 -12.67 -10.21 1.09
C VAL A 86 -13.93 -10.25 1.96
N ALA A 87 -15.11 -10.20 1.35
CA ALA A 87 -16.36 -10.19 2.09
C ALA A 87 -16.59 -11.51 2.83
N ASP A 88 -16.26 -12.64 2.20
CA ASP A 88 -16.40 -13.96 2.82
C ASP A 88 -15.52 -14.11 4.06
N LEU A 89 -14.41 -13.38 4.09
CA LEU A 89 -13.46 -13.44 5.20
C LEU A 89 -13.69 -12.35 6.24
N GLY A 90 -14.78 -11.60 6.14
CA GLY A 90 -15.16 -10.60 7.15
C GLY A 90 -14.71 -9.18 6.87
N GLY A 91 -14.10 -8.93 5.73
CA GLY A 91 -13.69 -7.58 5.31
C GLY A 91 -14.71 -6.93 4.38
N ALA A 92 -14.32 -5.84 3.76
CA ALA A 92 -15.16 -5.11 2.81
C ALA A 92 -14.32 -4.60 1.63
N VAL A 93 -14.90 -4.58 0.44
CA VAL A 93 -14.30 -3.97 -0.73
C VAL A 93 -14.73 -2.51 -0.76
N LEU A 94 -13.78 -1.59 -0.65
CA LEU A 94 -14.07 -0.15 -0.63
C LEU A 94 -14.08 0.46 -2.01
N THR A 95 -13.24 -0.03 -2.94
CA THR A 95 -13.25 0.40 -4.34
C THR A 95 -13.21 -0.80 -5.25
N GLN A 96 -13.78 -0.66 -6.44
CA GLN A 96 -13.54 -1.60 -7.51
C GLN A 96 -12.14 -1.39 -8.10
N PRO A 97 -11.59 -2.34 -8.87
CA PRO A 97 -10.27 -2.16 -9.48
C PRO A 97 -10.19 -0.89 -10.32
N PHE A 98 -9.09 -0.18 -10.17
CA PHE A 98 -8.81 1.01 -10.98
C PHE A 98 -7.32 1.04 -11.35
N ASP A 99 -7.02 1.66 -12.49
CA ASP A 99 -5.66 1.76 -12.99
C ASP A 99 -5.01 3.06 -12.56
N VAL A 100 -3.78 2.96 -12.07
CA VAL A 100 -2.94 4.14 -11.86
C VAL A 100 -2.30 4.48 -13.21
N PRO A 101 -2.36 5.73 -13.68
CA PRO A 101 -1.71 6.10 -14.95
C PRO A 101 -0.23 5.69 -14.95
N ASN A 102 0.16 4.90 -15.96
CA ASN A 102 1.51 4.34 -16.08
C ASN A 102 1.93 3.48 -14.89
N GLY A 103 0.98 2.92 -14.18
CA GLY A 103 1.22 2.13 -12.97
C GLY A 103 0.31 0.91 -12.91
N PRO A 104 0.23 0.30 -11.74
CA PRO A 104 -0.52 -0.94 -11.56
C PRO A 104 -2.03 -0.73 -11.46
N THR A 105 -2.75 -1.83 -11.51
CA THR A 105 -4.18 -1.88 -11.17
C THR A 105 -4.30 -2.12 -9.68
N LEU A 106 -5.09 -1.31 -9.00
CA LEU A 106 -5.28 -1.33 -7.55
C LEU A 106 -6.75 -1.52 -7.18
N ALA A 107 -6.98 -1.98 -5.96
CA ALA A 107 -8.29 -1.88 -5.31
C ALA A 107 -8.09 -1.67 -3.82
N VAL A 108 -8.97 -0.93 -3.19
CA VAL A 108 -8.90 -0.68 -1.75
C VAL A 108 -9.89 -1.58 -1.03
N VAL A 109 -9.42 -2.23 0.02
CA VAL A 109 -10.23 -3.10 0.85
C VAL A 109 -10.07 -2.73 2.32
N GLU A 110 -10.91 -3.31 3.14
CA GLU A 110 -10.90 -3.11 4.58
C GLU A 110 -10.88 -4.47 5.25
N ASP A 111 -10.04 -4.62 6.27
CA ASP A 111 -10.01 -5.85 7.06
C ASP A 111 -11.18 -5.89 8.07
N PRO A 112 -11.37 -6.99 8.83
CA PRO A 112 -12.48 -7.07 9.79
C PRO A 112 -12.50 -6.01 10.89
N GLU A 113 -11.37 -5.38 11.17
CA GLU A 113 -11.26 -4.31 12.16
C GLU A 113 -11.37 -2.91 11.56
N GLY A 114 -11.58 -2.80 10.24
CA GLY A 114 -11.73 -1.53 9.57
C GLY A 114 -10.42 -0.90 9.11
N ASN A 115 -9.31 -1.63 9.12
CA ASN A 115 -8.05 -1.11 8.59
C ASN A 115 -8.06 -1.18 7.07
N SER A 116 -7.72 -0.08 6.41
CA SER A 116 -7.65 -0.03 4.95
C SER A 116 -6.35 -0.63 4.44
N LEU A 117 -6.45 -1.41 3.38
CA LEU A 117 -5.32 -1.99 2.66
C LEU A 117 -5.53 -1.76 1.17
N VAL A 118 -4.44 -1.64 0.42
CA VAL A 118 -4.52 -1.58 -1.03
C VAL A 118 -4.00 -2.90 -1.60
N LEU A 119 -4.77 -3.51 -2.48
CA LEU A 119 -4.34 -4.70 -3.20
C LEU A 119 -3.83 -4.29 -4.57
N VAL A 120 -2.68 -4.85 -4.95
CA VAL A 120 -1.99 -4.52 -6.19
C VAL A 120 -1.98 -5.74 -7.09
N GLN A 121 -2.49 -5.63 -8.31
CA GLN A 121 -2.44 -6.72 -9.28
C GLN A 121 -0.99 -6.92 -9.73
N GLN A 122 -0.54 -8.15 -9.72
CA GLN A 122 0.78 -8.53 -10.23
C GLN A 122 0.92 -8.20 -11.71
#